data_d3b5fe1282cf36c23feaf1bdc5c5b93d
#
_entry.id   d3b5fe1282cf36c23feaf1bdc5c5b93d
#
_cell.length_a   1.000
_cell.length_b   1.000
_cell.length_c   1.000
_cell.angle_alpha   90.00
_cell.angle_beta   90.00
_cell.angle_gamma   90.00
#
_symmetry.space_group_name_H-M   'P 1'
#
loop_
_entity.id
_entity.type
_entity.pdbx_description
1 polymer ?
#
loop_
_entity_poly.entity_id
_entity_poly.type
_entity_poly.pdbx_seq_one_letter_code
_entity_poly.pdbx_strand_id
1 'polypeptide(L)'
;MGFLAGKRILLTGLLSNRSIAYGIAQACKREGAELAFTYVGDRFKDRITEFATEFGSDLVFPCDVGDDAQIEALFTSLKERWDSLDGLVHSIGFAPREAIAGDFLDGMTRENFRIAHDISAYSFPALAKAALPMLSKDAALLTLTYLGAERAIPNYNTMGLAKASLEASVRYLAVSLGAKGVRVNGISAGPIKTLAASGIKGFGKILDFVEDNAPLKRNVTIEQVGNSAAFLLSDLAAGVTAEVLNVDSGFNAVVGGMAAIAE
;
A
#
# COMPACT_ATOMS: atom_id res chain seq x y z
N MET A 1 -2.73 -24.63 -10.79
CA MET A 1 -3.26 -23.99 -9.57
C MET A 1 -2.29 -22.87 -9.22
N GLY A 2 -2.79 -21.64 -9.02
CA GLY A 2 -1.91 -20.50 -8.72
C GLY A 2 -1.29 -20.61 -7.32
N PHE A 3 -0.21 -19.90 -7.06
CA PHE A 3 0.55 -20.00 -5.80
C PHE A 3 -0.11 -19.26 -4.61
N LEU A 4 -1.26 -18.62 -4.83
CA LEU A 4 -2.14 -18.05 -3.78
C LEU A 4 -3.47 -18.82 -3.66
N ALA A 5 -3.60 -20.01 -4.28
CA ALA A 5 -4.84 -20.76 -4.25
C ALA A 5 -5.31 -21.06 -2.82
N GLY A 6 -6.56 -20.66 -2.52
CA GLY A 6 -7.18 -20.82 -1.20
C GLY A 6 -6.74 -19.80 -0.14
N LYS A 7 -5.83 -18.87 -0.45
CA LYS A 7 -5.48 -17.77 0.46
C LYS A 7 -6.59 -16.72 0.45
N ARG A 8 -7.00 -16.25 1.62
CA ARG A 8 -7.99 -15.21 1.87
C ARG A 8 -7.30 -13.89 2.15
N ILE A 9 -7.48 -12.92 1.27
CA ILE A 9 -6.72 -11.66 1.30
C ILE A 9 -7.68 -10.47 1.38
N LEU A 10 -7.55 -9.65 2.42
CA LEU A 10 -8.24 -8.38 2.56
C LEU A 10 -7.40 -7.26 1.90
N LEU A 11 -8.00 -6.54 0.94
CA LEU A 11 -7.39 -5.37 0.30
C LEU A 11 -8.08 -4.08 0.75
N THR A 12 -7.28 -3.14 1.22
CA THR A 12 -7.73 -1.79 1.53
C THR A 12 -7.19 -0.78 0.52
N GLY A 13 -7.87 0.37 0.35
CA GLY A 13 -7.38 1.48 -0.48
C GLY A 13 -7.61 1.33 -2.00
N LEU A 14 -8.46 0.41 -2.43
CA LEU A 14 -8.91 0.35 -3.82
C LEU A 14 -9.89 1.50 -4.11
N LEU A 15 -9.53 2.42 -5.00
CA LEU A 15 -10.37 3.57 -5.37
C LEU A 15 -10.69 3.63 -6.87
N SER A 16 -9.87 3.02 -7.71
CA SER A 16 -10.05 3.00 -9.17
C SER A 16 -9.23 1.88 -9.80
N ASN A 17 -9.49 1.57 -11.07
CA ASN A 17 -8.70 0.64 -11.87
C ASN A 17 -7.26 1.12 -12.17
N ARG A 18 -6.90 2.34 -11.76
CA ARG A 18 -5.53 2.88 -11.79
C ARG A 18 -4.82 2.82 -10.44
N SER A 19 -5.50 2.36 -9.39
CA SER A 19 -4.89 2.17 -8.07
C SER A 19 -3.90 1.02 -8.09
N ILE A 20 -2.82 1.13 -7.32
CA ILE A 20 -1.89 0.00 -7.10
C ILE A 20 -2.65 -1.19 -6.50
N ALA A 21 -3.59 -0.94 -5.58
CA ALA A 21 -4.46 -1.97 -5.02
C ALA A 21 -5.23 -2.77 -6.08
N TYR A 22 -5.62 -2.15 -7.21
CA TYR A 22 -6.26 -2.86 -8.32
C TYR A 22 -5.30 -3.84 -9.00
N GLY A 23 -4.06 -3.41 -9.27
CA GLY A 23 -3.02 -4.31 -9.81
C GLY A 23 -2.69 -5.47 -8.86
N ILE A 24 -2.69 -5.20 -7.54
CA ILE A 24 -2.53 -6.25 -6.51
C ILE A 24 -3.71 -7.23 -6.55
N ALA A 25 -4.94 -6.72 -6.61
CA ALA A 25 -6.14 -7.56 -6.71
C ALA A 25 -6.11 -8.45 -7.96
N GLN A 26 -5.73 -7.89 -9.13
CA GLN A 26 -5.57 -8.66 -10.37
C GLN A 26 -4.54 -9.80 -10.22
N ALA A 27 -3.37 -9.51 -9.66
CA ALA A 27 -2.32 -10.50 -9.47
C ALA A 27 -2.75 -11.59 -8.47
N CYS A 28 -3.32 -11.21 -7.32
CA CYS A 28 -3.80 -12.15 -6.31
C CYS A 28 -4.92 -13.05 -6.86
N LYS A 29 -5.89 -12.47 -7.60
CA LYS A 29 -6.97 -13.23 -8.23
C LYS A 29 -6.46 -14.19 -9.27
N ARG A 30 -5.53 -13.76 -10.13
CA ARG A 30 -4.89 -14.62 -11.14
C ARG A 30 -4.20 -15.83 -10.50
N GLU A 31 -3.60 -15.63 -9.33
CA GLU A 31 -2.92 -16.71 -8.58
C GLU A 31 -3.85 -17.50 -7.66
N GLY A 32 -5.16 -17.25 -7.72
CA GLY A 32 -6.19 -18.09 -7.11
C GLY A 32 -6.61 -17.69 -5.69
N ALA A 33 -6.28 -16.47 -5.24
CA ALA A 33 -6.74 -15.97 -3.95
C ALA A 33 -8.25 -15.64 -3.94
N GLU A 34 -8.86 -15.78 -2.76
CA GLU A 34 -10.15 -15.19 -2.42
C GLU A 34 -9.92 -13.78 -1.86
N LEU A 35 -10.69 -12.80 -2.35
CA LEU A 35 -10.48 -11.39 -2.04
C LEU A 35 -11.64 -10.78 -1.29
N ALA A 36 -11.35 -9.91 -0.34
CA ALA A 36 -12.29 -8.99 0.29
C ALA A 36 -11.76 -7.56 0.16
N PHE A 37 -12.67 -6.59 0.16
CA PHE A 37 -12.34 -5.18 -0.09
C PHE A 37 -12.95 -4.26 0.95
N THR A 38 -12.33 -3.08 1.13
CA THR A 38 -12.90 -2.01 1.94
C THR A 38 -13.18 -0.77 1.09
N TYR A 39 -14.15 0.03 1.54
CA TYR A 39 -14.42 1.35 1.00
C TYR A 39 -14.53 2.39 2.12
N VAL A 40 -14.20 3.64 1.80
CA VAL A 40 -14.31 4.79 2.71
C VAL A 40 -15.45 5.70 2.25
N GLY A 41 -16.52 5.79 3.05
CA GLY A 41 -17.70 6.59 2.74
C GLY A 41 -18.57 6.01 1.60
N ASP A 42 -19.87 6.20 1.72
CA ASP A 42 -20.88 5.57 0.84
C ASP A 42 -20.71 5.88 -0.65
N ARG A 43 -20.14 7.06 -0.97
CA ARG A 43 -19.89 7.47 -2.38
C ARG A 43 -18.99 6.51 -3.16
N PHE A 44 -18.21 5.68 -2.48
CA PHE A 44 -17.31 4.72 -3.13
C PHE A 44 -17.88 3.30 -3.13
N LYS A 45 -18.92 3.01 -2.36
CA LYS A 45 -19.50 1.69 -2.17
C LYS A 45 -19.79 0.98 -3.50
N ASP A 46 -20.58 1.60 -4.34
CA ASP A 46 -21.01 0.98 -5.61
C ASP A 46 -19.83 0.65 -6.51
N ARG A 47 -18.88 1.58 -6.65
CA ARG A 47 -17.67 1.37 -7.45
C ARG A 47 -16.81 0.22 -6.91
N ILE A 48 -16.64 0.13 -5.59
CA ILE A 48 -15.83 -0.96 -5.00
C ILE A 48 -16.58 -2.28 -5.11
N THR A 49 -17.90 -2.29 -5.03
CA THR A 49 -18.74 -3.46 -5.28
C THR A 49 -18.60 -3.95 -6.73
N GLU A 50 -18.58 -3.05 -7.71
CA GLU A 50 -18.31 -3.40 -9.10
C GLU A 50 -16.95 -4.07 -9.29
N PHE A 51 -15.89 -3.51 -8.70
CA PHE A 51 -14.55 -4.12 -8.74
C PHE A 51 -14.50 -5.46 -8.00
N ALA A 52 -15.14 -5.58 -6.83
CA ALA A 52 -15.21 -6.86 -6.12
C ALA A 52 -15.86 -7.94 -6.99
N THR A 53 -16.98 -7.59 -7.66
CA THR A 53 -17.67 -8.49 -8.60
C THR A 53 -16.76 -8.89 -9.77
N GLU A 54 -15.99 -7.97 -10.34
CA GLU A 54 -15.02 -8.25 -11.39
C GLU A 54 -13.99 -9.29 -10.94
N PHE A 55 -13.56 -9.22 -9.67
CA PHE A 55 -12.65 -10.19 -9.06
C PHE A 55 -13.36 -11.44 -8.50
N GLY A 56 -14.67 -11.58 -8.73
CA GLY A 56 -15.47 -12.73 -8.27
C GLY A 56 -15.67 -12.77 -6.77
N SER A 57 -15.80 -11.61 -6.13
CA SER A 57 -16.07 -11.45 -4.70
C SER A 57 -17.33 -10.62 -4.47
N ASP A 58 -18.04 -10.92 -3.40
CA ASP A 58 -19.15 -10.13 -2.84
C ASP A 58 -18.80 -9.49 -1.48
N LEU A 59 -17.52 -9.63 -1.04
CA LEU A 59 -17.04 -9.20 0.25
C LEU A 59 -16.53 -7.76 0.20
N VAL A 60 -17.41 -6.82 0.53
CA VAL A 60 -17.12 -5.38 0.50
C VAL A 60 -17.61 -4.74 1.80
N PHE A 61 -16.70 -4.13 2.56
CA PHE A 61 -16.96 -3.62 3.91
C PHE A 61 -16.66 -2.13 4.02
N PRO A 62 -17.48 -1.34 4.75
CA PRO A 62 -17.13 0.03 5.09
C PRO A 62 -15.93 0.05 6.07
N CYS A 63 -14.96 0.94 5.84
CA CYS A 63 -13.88 1.17 6.79
C CYS A 63 -13.21 2.51 6.49
N ASP A 64 -13.44 3.48 7.37
CA ASP A 64 -12.57 4.64 7.49
C ASP A 64 -11.50 4.33 8.54
N VAL A 65 -10.25 4.29 8.11
CA VAL A 65 -9.12 3.98 8.99
C VAL A 65 -8.75 5.10 9.96
N GLY A 66 -9.39 6.25 9.85
CA GLY A 66 -9.36 7.33 10.84
C GLY A 66 -10.31 7.11 12.03
N ASP A 67 -11.02 5.97 12.06
CA ASP A 67 -11.99 5.61 13.08
C ASP A 67 -11.76 4.17 13.57
N ASP A 68 -11.21 4.03 14.76
CA ASP A 68 -10.90 2.71 15.34
C ASP A 68 -12.14 1.83 15.49
N ALA A 69 -13.34 2.41 15.71
CA ALA A 69 -14.57 1.64 15.79
C ALA A 69 -14.95 1.01 14.43
N GLN A 70 -14.69 1.69 13.32
CA GLN A 70 -14.89 1.14 11.98
C GLN A 70 -13.86 0.05 11.66
N ILE A 71 -12.61 0.20 12.13
CA ILE A 71 -11.59 -0.86 12.00
C ILE A 71 -12.04 -2.12 12.75
N GLU A 72 -12.53 -2.00 13.98
CA GLU A 72 -13.03 -3.14 14.76
C GLU A 72 -14.27 -3.79 14.13
N ALA A 73 -15.21 -2.96 13.64
CA ALA A 73 -16.42 -3.44 12.96
C ALA A 73 -16.10 -4.19 11.66
N LEU A 74 -15.10 -3.76 10.90
CA LEU A 74 -14.62 -4.44 9.71
C LEU A 74 -14.26 -5.90 10.01
N PHE A 75 -13.40 -6.14 11.00
CA PHE A 75 -12.95 -7.52 11.31
C PHE A 75 -14.05 -8.35 12.00
N THR A 76 -14.95 -7.72 12.72
CA THR A 76 -16.15 -8.38 13.23
C THR A 76 -17.01 -8.91 12.08
N SER A 77 -17.31 -8.09 11.09
CA SER A 77 -18.11 -8.47 9.93
C SER A 77 -17.39 -9.46 9.02
N LEU A 78 -16.07 -9.31 8.85
CA LEU A 78 -15.27 -10.22 8.04
C LEU A 78 -15.23 -11.63 8.65
N LYS A 79 -15.19 -11.73 9.99
CA LYS A 79 -15.21 -13.00 10.72
C LYS A 79 -16.50 -13.80 10.52
N GLU A 80 -17.61 -13.15 10.19
CA GLU A 80 -18.86 -13.82 9.84
C GLU A 80 -18.79 -14.54 8.48
N ARG A 81 -17.81 -14.18 7.66
CA ARG A 81 -17.66 -14.67 6.29
C ARG A 81 -16.43 -15.57 6.12
N TRP A 82 -15.35 -15.33 6.87
CA TRP A 82 -14.09 -16.06 6.83
C TRP A 82 -13.64 -16.48 8.23
N ASP A 83 -13.26 -17.74 8.40
CA ASP A 83 -12.71 -18.24 9.67
C ASP A 83 -11.29 -17.76 9.93
N SER A 84 -10.53 -17.46 8.87
CA SER A 84 -9.14 -17.00 8.93
C SER A 84 -8.82 -15.99 7.84
N LEU A 85 -7.75 -15.24 8.03
CA LEU A 85 -7.20 -14.25 7.12
C LEU A 85 -5.73 -14.59 6.83
N ASP A 86 -5.39 -14.81 5.56
CA ASP A 86 -4.03 -15.18 5.12
C ASP A 86 -3.22 -13.98 4.63
N GLY A 87 -3.88 -12.90 4.26
CA GLY A 87 -3.21 -11.70 3.79
C GLY A 87 -3.98 -10.42 4.08
N LEU A 88 -3.24 -9.36 4.46
CA LEU A 88 -3.77 -8.01 4.61
C LEU A 88 -2.93 -7.05 3.77
N VAL A 89 -3.56 -6.36 2.82
CA VAL A 89 -2.92 -5.32 2.01
C VAL A 89 -3.39 -3.95 2.46
N HIS A 90 -2.45 -3.17 2.99
CA HIS A 90 -2.64 -1.76 3.34
C HIS A 90 -2.15 -0.88 2.19
N SER A 91 -3.08 -0.44 1.33
CA SER A 91 -2.81 0.45 0.19
C SER A 91 -3.42 1.83 0.43
N ILE A 92 -3.19 2.39 1.62
CA ILE A 92 -3.78 3.63 2.09
C ILE A 92 -2.71 4.70 2.26
N GLY A 93 -3.06 5.93 1.95
CA GLY A 93 -2.26 7.10 2.22
C GLY A 93 -3.06 8.35 1.91
N PHE A 94 -3.03 9.30 2.84
CA PHE A 94 -3.68 10.59 2.70
C PHE A 94 -2.91 11.66 3.48
N ALA A 95 -2.78 12.83 2.88
CA ALA A 95 -2.41 14.06 3.54
C ALA A 95 -3.24 15.22 2.97
N PRO A 96 -3.56 16.25 3.77
CA PRO A 96 -4.15 17.48 3.25
C PRO A 96 -3.30 18.07 2.12
N ARG A 97 -3.94 18.69 1.14
CA ARG A 97 -3.23 19.23 -0.03
C ARG A 97 -2.16 20.24 0.34
N GLU A 98 -2.42 21.08 1.31
CA GLU A 98 -1.49 22.07 1.85
C GLU A 98 -0.28 21.43 2.54
N ALA A 99 -0.42 20.21 3.07
CA ALA A 99 0.67 19.49 3.72
C ALA A 99 1.72 18.95 2.74
N ILE A 100 1.38 18.89 1.44
CA ILE A 100 2.24 18.36 0.37
C ILE A 100 2.55 19.37 -0.73
N ALA A 101 1.94 20.56 -0.70
CA ALA A 101 2.14 21.61 -1.70
C ALA A 101 3.20 22.61 -1.25
N GLY A 102 3.99 23.15 -2.20
CA GLY A 102 4.95 24.21 -1.91
C GLY A 102 6.18 23.78 -1.12
N ASP A 103 6.77 24.70 -0.39
CA ASP A 103 7.89 24.42 0.50
C ASP A 103 7.45 23.55 1.69
N PHE A 104 8.38 22.76 2.21
CA PHE A 104 8.11 21.84 3.31
C PHE A 104 7.55 22.55 4.56
N LEU A 105 8.11 23.70 4.91
CA LEU A 105 7.70 24.43 6.11
C LEU A 105 6.38 25.17 5.94
N ASP A 106 5.98 25.55 4.72
CA ASP A 106 4.72 26.25 4.47
C ASP A 106 3.50 25.42 4.88
N GLY A 107 3.53 24.14 4.60
CA GLY A 107 2.45 23.21 4.92
C GLY A 107 2.58 22.50 6.28
N MET A 108 3.67 22.76 7.03
CA MET A 108 3.94 22.10 8.30
C MET A 108 3.13 22.71 9.43
N THR A 109 2.00 22.10 9.74
CA THR A 109 1.20 22.39 10.92
C THR A 109 1.01 21.13 11.77
N ARG A 110 0.70 21.31 13.06
CA ARG A 110 0.40 20.17 13.94
C ARG A 110 -0.74 19.31 13.39
N GLU A 111 -1.78 19.94 12.85
CA GLU A 111 -2.95 19.24 12.32
C GLU A 111 -2.63 18.51 11.02
N ASN A 112 -1.92 19.12 10.09
CA ASN A 112 -1.49 18.44 8.86
C ASN A 112 -0.57 17.25 9.15
N PHE A 113 0.35 17.40 10.10
CA PHE A 113 1.21 16.31 10.57
C PHE A 113 0.37 15.17 11.19
N ARG A 114 -0.57 15.52 12.07
CA ARG A 114 -1.46 14.55 12.72
C ARG A 114 -2.26 13.77 11.70
N ILE A 115 -2.96 14.43 10.78
CA ILE A 115 -3.79 13.78 9.76
C ILE A 115 -2.96 12.85 8.86
N ALA A 116 -1.81 13.33 8.39
CA ALA A 116 -0.95 12.52 7.51
C ALA A 116 -0.45 11.25 8.21
N HIS A 117 -0.01 11.35 9.47
CA HIS A 117 0.47 10.20 10.24
C HIS A 117 -0.66 9.27 10.68
N ASP A 118 -1.79 9.81 11.08
CA ASP A 118 -2.97 9.05 11.51
C ASP A 118 -3.44 8.12 10.38
N ILE A 119 -3.71 8.69 9.21
CA ILE A 119 -4.24 7.94 8.08
C ILE A 119 -3.15 7.11 7.37
N SER A 120 -1.91 7.60 7.24
CA SER A 120 -0.92 6.98 6.36
C SER A 120 0.13 6.12 7.09
N ALA A 121 0.19 6.19 8.43
CA ALA A 121 1.14 5.44 9.23
C ALA A 121 0.46 4.61 10.32
N TYR A 122 -0.32 5.24 11.22
CA TYR A 122 -0.99 4.56 12.33
C TYR A 122 -1.99 3.50 11.85
N SER A 123 -2.70 3.75 10.78
CA SER A 123 -3.74 2.84 10.28
C SER A 123 -3.23 1.42 9.95
N PHE A 124 -1.96 1.26 9.54
CA PHE A 124 -1.41 -0.07 9.26
C PHE A 124 -1.26 -0.93 10.53
N PRO A 125 -0.57 -0.49 11.60
CA PRO A 125 -0.56 -1.22 12.86
C PRO A 125 -1.93 -1.35 13.52
N ALA A 126 -2.85 -0.38 13.36
CA ALA A 126 -4.21 -0.48 13.85
C ALA A 126 -4.99 -1.62 13.18
N LEU A 127 -4.96 -1.70 11.84
CA LEU A 127 -5.53 -2.80 11.07
C LEU A 127 -4.88 -4.15 11.43
N ALA A 128 -3.54 -4.19 11.56
CA ALA A 128 -2.82 -5.40 11.95
C ALA A 128 -3.24 -5.89 13.35
N LYS A 129 -3.41 -4.98 14.32
CA LYS A 129 -3.90 -5.28 15.67
C LYS A 129 -5.30 -5.85 15.66
N ALA A 130 -6.22 -5.22 14.94
CA ALA A 130 -7.62 -5.67 14.84
C ALA A 130 -7.74 -7.02 14.09
N ALA A 131 -6.85 -7.27 13.12
CA ALA A 131 -6.81 -8.54 12.38
C ALA A 131 -6.28 -9.72 13.19
N LEU A 132 -5.53 -9.51 14.30
CA LEU A 132 -4.84 -10.56 15.06
C LEU A 132 -5.68 -11.80 15.37
N PRO A 133 -6.95 -11.70 15.79
CA PRO A 133 -7.77 -12.87 16.11
C PRO A 133 -8.10 -13.74 14.90
N MET A 134 -7.90 -13.21 13.67
CA MET A 134 -8.23 -13.88 12.41
C MET A 134 -6.99 -14.32 11.62
N LEU A 135 -5.80 -13.78 11.93
CA LEU A 135 -4.59 -14.09 11.17
C LEU A 135 -4.26 -15.58 11.25
N SER A 136 -4.12 -16.22 10.10
CA SER A 136 -3.60 -17.58 10.00
C SER A 136 -2.12 -17.63 10.39
N LYS A 137 -1.60 -18.81 10.70
CA LYS A 137 -0.22 -19.01 11.15
C LYS A 137 0.82 -18.47 10.17
N ASP A 138 0.59 -18.58 8.88
CA ASP A 138 1.54 -18.17 7.83
C ASP A 138 1.02 -16.94 7.07
N ALA A 139 0.21 -16.10 7.74
CA ALA A 139 -0.34 -14.89 7.16
C ALA A 139 0.76 -13.88 6.77
N ALA A 140 0.46 -13.04 5.78
CA ALA A 140 1.36 -12.00 5.31
C ALA A 140 0.65 -10.63 5.29
N LEU A 141 1.25 -9.64 5.95
CA LEU A 141 0.81 -8.27 5.94
C LEU A 141 1.71 -7.46 5.00
N LEU A 142 1.10 -6.65 4.15
CA LEU A 142 1.81 -5.85 3.14
C LEU A 142 1.32 -4.41 3.17
N THR A 143 2.25 -3.45 3.16
CA THR A 143 1.94 -2.04 2.96
C THR A 143 2.64 -1.45 1.76
N LEU A 144 2.17 -0.29 1.28
CA LEU A 144 2.75 0.46 0.18
C LEU A 144 3.40 1.74 0.67
N THR A 145 4.64 1.94 0.27
CA THR A 145 5.44 3.13 0.55
C THR A 145 6.02 3.72 -0.74
N TYR A 146 6.87 4.71 -0.60
CA TYR A 146 7.51 5.42 -1.70
C TYR A 146 8.88 5.93 -1.27
N LEU A 147 9.79 6.08 -2.20
CA LEU A 147 11.17 6.59 -2.01
C LEU A 147 11.24 7.86 -1.15
N GLY A 148 10.16 8.65 -1.11
CA GLY A 148 10.04 9.83 -0.25
C GLY A 148 10.08 9.54 1.25
N ALA A 149 10.02 8.28 1.69
CA ALA A 149 10.27 7.88 3.06
C ALA A 149 11.75 7.95 3.45
N GLU A 150 12.66 7.77 2.48
CA GLU A 150 14.10 7.73 2.69
C GLU A 150 14.80 9.00 2.19
N ARG A 151 14.24 9.65 1.18
CA ARG A 151 14.83 10.81 0.50
C ARG A 151 13.83 11.96 0.42
N ALA A 152 14.30 13.18 0.64
CA ALA A 152 13.45 14.36 0.48
C ALA A 152 13.07 14.53 -1.00
N ILE A 153 11.77 14.45 -1.28
CA ILE A 153 11.20 14.64 -2.62
C ILE A 153 10.32 15.89 -2.60
N PRO A 154 10.56 16.87 -3.49
CA PRO A 154 9.74 18.06 -3.59
C PRO A 154 8.25 17.74 -3.73
N ASN A 155 7.40 18.49 -3.04
CA ASN A 155 5.94 18.30 -3.02
C ASN A 155 5.47 16.95 -2.44
N TYR A 156 6.33 16.21 -1.73
CA TYR A 156 5.95 15.06 -0.95
C TYR A 156 5.89 15.37 0.56
N ASN A 157 6.76 16.24 1.03
CA ASN A 157 6.75 16.94 2.31
C ASN A 157 6.32 16.07 3.51
N THR A 158 5.23 16.44 4.20
CA THR A 158 4.72 15.73 5.39
C THR A 158 4.36 14.26 5.10
N MET A 159 3.97 13.93 3.87
CA MET A 159 3.74 12.53 3.49
C MET A 159 5.03 11.70 3.56
N GLY A 160 6.19 12.27 3.25
CA GLY A 160 7.49 11.59 3.40
C GLY A 160 7.74 11.16 4.85
N LEU A 161 7.46 12.05 5.81
CA LEU A 161 7.57 11.73 7.25
C LEU A 161 6.60 10.62 7.66
N ALA A 162 5.36 10.67 7.19
CA ALA A 162 4.37 9.63 7.47
C ALA A 162 4.78 8.27 6.86
N LYS A 163 5.34 8.26 5.64
CA LYS A 163 5.83 7.02 5.00
C LYS A 163 7.10 6.47 5.68
N ALA A 164 7.99 7.31 6.20
CA ALA A 164 9.11 6.87 7.03
C ALA A 164 8.63 6.18 8.33
N SER A 165 7.62 6.76 8.98
CA SER A 165 6.96 6.15 10.13
C SER A 165 6.28 4.81 9.78
N LEU A 166 5.62 4.72 8.61
CA LEU A 166 5.01 3.50 8.10
C LEU A 166 6.05 2.40 7.87
N GLU A 167 7.21 2.72 7.27
CA GLU A 167 8.31 1.75 7.07
C GLU A 167 8.93 1.27 8.39
N ALA A 168 9.02 2.16 9.38
CA ALA A 168 9.38 1.74 10.73
C ALA A 168 8.35 0.74 11.28
N SER A 169 7.05 0.97 11.08
CA SER A 169 5.98 0.07 11.53
C SER A 169 6.08 -1.33 10.91
N VAL A 170 6.56 -1.47 9.66
CA VAL A 170 6.83 -2.78 9.03
C VAL A 170 7.79 -3.60 9.91
N ARG A 171 8.91 -3.00 10.34
CA ARG A 171 9.93 -3.68 11.16
C ARG A 171 9.40 -4.05 12.55
N TYR A 172 8.70 -3.12 13.22
CA TYR A 172 8.14 -3.38 14.55
C TYR A 172 7.04 -4.44 14.53
N LEU A 173 6.16 -4.41 13.53
CA LEU A 173 5.12 -5.43 13.34
C LEU A 173 5.74 -6.81 13.02
N ALA A 174 6.78 -6.85 12.18
CA ALA A 174 7.47 -8.11 11.87
C ALA A 174 8.07 -8.75 13.12
N VAL A 175 8.70 -7.97 14.00
CA VAL A 175 9.21 -8.45 15.30
C VAL A 175 8.08 -8.92 16.21
N SER A 176 7.00 -8.15 16.30
CA SER A 176 5.85 -8.46 17.18
C SER A 176 5.09 -9.72 16.74
N LEU A 177 4.99 -9.96 15.43
CA LEU A 177 4.14 -11.01 14.85
C LEU A 177 4.94 -12.25 14.41
N GLY A 178 6.24 -12.13 14.25
CA GLY A 178 7.10 -13.19 13.71
C GLY A 178 7.04 -14.49 14.50
N ALA A 179 6.99 -14.44 15.83
CA ALA A 179 6.83 -15.62 16.67
C ALA A 179 5.50 -16.37 16.45
N LYS A 180 4.50 -15.72 15.82
CA LYS A 180 3.22 -16.31 15.43
C LYS A 180 3.25 -16.86 13.99
N GLY A 181 4.40 -16.76 13.28
CA GLY A 181 4.56 -17.15 11.89
C GLY A 181 4.10 -16.09 10.88
N VAL A 182 3.62 -14.93 11.33
CA VAL A 182 3.11 -13.86 10.46
C VAL A 182 4.26 -13.01 9.93
N ARG A 183 4.31 -12.81 8.62
CA ARG A 183 5.29 -11.97 7.91
C ARG A 183 4.72 -10.57 7.66
N VAL A 184 5.57 -9.57 7.74
CA VAL A 184 5.18 -8.17 7.49
C VAL A 184 6.21 -7.51 6.60
N ASN A 185 5.78 -7.00 5.44
CA ASN A 185 6.64 -6.37 4.45
C ASN A 185 6.02 -5.09 3.88
N GLY A 186 6.84 -4.29 3.23
CA GLY A 186 6.44 -3.13 2.44
C GLY A 186 6.87 -3.26 1.00
N ILE A 187 6.21 -2.53 0.09
CA ILE A 187 6.69 -2.27 -1.26
C ILE A 187 6.86 -0.78 -1.43
N SER A 188 8.09 -0.35 -1.73
CA SER A 188 8.39 1.01 -2.20
C SER A 188 8.22 1.01 -3.71
N ALA A 189 7.05 1.49 -4.18
CA ALA A 189 6.72 1.53 -5.60
C ALA A 189 7.27 2.79 -6.25
N GLY A 190 7.75 2.70 -7.48
CA GLY A 190 8.04 3.86 -8.32
C GLY A 190 6.78 4.69 -8.58
N PRO A 191 6.91 5.90 -9.15
CA PRO A 191 5.77 6.77 -9.40
C PRO A 191 4.82 6.15 -10.43
N ILE A 192 3.54 6.08 -10.06
CA ILE A 192 2.45 5.58 -10.92
C ILE A 192 1.32 6.60 -10.94
N LYS A 193 0.75 6.85 -12.13
CA LYS A 193 -0.34 7.82 -12.32
C LYS A 193 -1.66 7.31 -11.73
N THR A 194 -1.76 7.28 -10.41
CA THR A 194 -2.97 6.95 -9.65
C THR A 194 -3.87 8.16 -9.45
N LEU A 195 -5.08 7.97 -8.92
CA LEU A 195 -5.94 9.09 -8.50
C LEU A 195 -5.27 9.94 -7.40
N ALA A 196 -4.61 9.33 -6.43
CA ALA A 196 -3.88 10.04 -5.38
C ALA A 196 -2.74 10.90 -5.97
N ALA A 197 -1.97 10.35 -6.90
CA ALA A 197 -0.87 11.05 -7.56
C ALA A 197 -1.35 12.19 -8.48
N SER A 198 -2.58 12.14 -9.00
CA SER A 198 -3.13 13.18 -9.88
C SER A 198 -3.29 14.54 -9.17
N GLY A 199 -3.34 14.55 -7.83
CA GLY A 199 -3.37 15.78 -7.03
C GLY A 199 -2.00 16.45 -6.85
N ILE A 200 -0.90 15.79 -7.20
CA ILE A 200 0.47 16.32 -7.05
C ILE A 200 0.82 17.20 -8.24
N LYS A 201 1.10 18.48 -7.97
CA LYS A 201 1.50 19.43 -9.02
C LYS A 201 2.81 18.98 -9.68
N GLY A 202 2.82 18.91 -11.01
CA GLY A 202 4.02 18.54 -11.77
C GLY A 202 4.32 17.02 -11.79
N PHE A 203 3.37 16.17 -11.41
CA PHE A 203 3.58 14.72 -11.37
C PHE A 203 4.05 14.11 -12.70
N GLY A 204 3.63 14.67 -13.84
CA GLY A 204 4.15 14.27 -15.16
C GLY A 204 5.66 14.42 -15.28
N LYS A 205 6.22 15.54 -14.79
CA LYS A 205 7.67 15.76 -14.78
C LYS A 205 8.43 14.76 -13.90
N ILE A 206 7.79 14.26 -12.82
CA ILE A 206 8.37 13.20 -11.99
C ILE A 206 8.44 11.89 -12.78
N LEU A 207 7.38 11.55 -13.53
CA LEU A 207 7.38 10.38 -14.40
C LEU A 207 8.47 10.45 -15.46
N ASP A 208 8.57 11.57 -16.18
CA ASP A 208 9.60 11.79 -17.21
C ASP A 208 11.00 11.67 -16.60
N PHE A 209 11.23 12.32 -15.45
CA PHE A 209 12.52 12.27 -14.75
C PHE A 209 12.89 10.84 -14.31
N VAL A 210 11.95 10.06 -13.81
CA VAL A 210 12.21 8.66 -13.41
C VAL A 210 12.48 7.81 -14.65
N GLU A 211 11.73 7.98 -15.73
CA GLU A 211 11.94 7.27 -16.99
C GLU A 211 13.34 7.53 -17.55
N ASP A 212 13.80 8.78 -17.56
CA ASP A 212 15.11 9.17 -18.06
C ASP A 212 16.27 8.65 -17.18
N ASN A 213 16.07 8.52 -15.87
CA ASN A 213 17.15 8.20 -14.93
C ASN A 213 17.12 6.77 -14.39
N ALA A 214 15.98 6.08 -14.39
CA ALA A 214 15.91 4.70 -13.90
C ALA A 214 16.76 3.76 -14.77
N PRO A 215 17.43 2.75 -14.19
CA PRO A 215 18.20 1.74 -14.94
C PRO A 215 17.41 1.07 -16.06
N LEU A 216 16.13 0.74 -15.85
CA LEU A 216 15.29 0.13 -16.88
C LEU A 216 14.66 1.12 -17.85
N LYS A 217 14.98 2.43 -17.76
CA LYS A 217 14.49 3.49 -18.65
C LYS A 217 12.98 3.48 -18.88
N ARG A 218 12.23 3.24 -17.82
CA ARG A 218 10.77 3.23 -17.83
C ARG A 218 10.19 3.37 -16.42
N ASN A 219 8.98 3.85 -16.33
CA ASN A 219 8.20 3.79 -15.10
C ASN A 219 7.64 2.38 -14.88
N VAL A 220 7.36 2.02 -13.63
CA VAL A 220 6.68 0.78 -13.28
C VAL A 220 5.18 0.87 -13.51
N THR A 221 4.52 -0.28 -13.63
CA THR A 221 3.08 -0.40 -13.78
C THR A 221 2.43 -0.97 -12.52
N ILE A 222 1.11 -0.76 -12.36
CA ILE A 222 0.34 -1.38 -11.25
C ILE A 222 0.41 -2.91 -11.31
N GLU A 223 0.51 -3.50 -12.49
CA GLU A 223 0.67 -4.94 -12.68
C GLU A 223 2.01 -5.45 -12.12
N GLN A 224 3.11 -4.75 -12.40
CA GLN A 224 4.44 -5.13 -11.90
C GLN A 224 4.51 -5.05 -10.37
N VAL A 225 3.94 -4.02 -9.78
CA VAL A 225 3.80 -3.91 -8.32
C VAL A 225 2.88 -5.01 -7.78
N GLY A 226 1.78 -5.30 -8.48
CA GLY A 226 0.85 -6.38 -8.14
C GLY A 226 1.52 -7.75 -8.13
N ASN A 227 2.37 -8.05 -9.11
CA ASN A 227 3.12 -9.31 -9.17
C ASN A 227 4.07 -9.47 -7.97
N SER A 228 4.77 -8.39 -7.59
CA SER A 228 5.65 -8.38 -6.42
C SER A 228 4.85 -8.53 -5.11
N ALA A 229 3.67 -7.91 -5.04
CA ALA A 229 2.76 -8.06 -3.91
C ALA A 229 2.25 -9.49 -3.78
N ALA A 230 1.82 -10.12 -4.87
CA ALA A 230 1.38 -11.52 -4.87
C ALA A 230 2.49 -12.48 -4.40
N PHE A 231 3.75 -12.25 -4.82
CA PHE A 231 4.92 -12.98 -4.32
C PHE A 231 5.07 -12.81 -2.81
N LEU A 232 5.09 -11.56 -2.29
CA LEU A 232 5.27 -11.30 -0.86
C LEU A 232 4.13 -11.84 0.02
N LEU A 233 2.90 -11.94 -0.53
CA LEU A 233 1.73 -12.50 0.15
C LEU A 233 1.71 -14.04 0.14
N SER A 234 2.52 -14.67 -0.71
CA SER A 234 2.55 -16.12 -0.90
C SER A 234 3.60 -16.82 -0.04
N ASP A 235 3.50 -18.15 0.02
CA ASP A 235 4.48 -19.02 0.69
C ASP A 235 5.85 -19.04 -0.05
N LEU A 236 5.92 -18.56 -1.29
CA LEU A 236 7.19 -18.37 -2.02
C LEU A 236 8.10 -17.36 -1.30
N ALA A 237 7.52 -16.43 -0.51
CA ALA A 237 8.23 -15.46 0.29
C ALA A 237 8.35 -15.86 1.77
N ALA A 238 8.28 -17.15 2.11
CA ALA A 238 8.26 -17.64 3.50
C ALA A 238 9.47 -17.18 4.35
N GLY A 239 10.60 -16.89 3.73
CA GLY A 239 11.80 -16.37 4.40
C GLY A 239 11.91 -14.83 4.38
N VAL A 240 10.90 -14.09 3.87
CA VAL A 240 10.95 -12.63 3.70
C VAL A 240 10.01 -11.95 4.69
N THR A 241 10.57 -11.21 5.64
CA THR A 241 9.82 -10.38 6.60
C THR A 241 10.66 -9.18 7.03
N ALA A 242 10.03 -8.10 7.48
CA ALA A 242 10.66 -6.83 7.84
C ALA A 242 11.34 -6.09 6.68
N GLU A 243 11.04 -6.49 5.44
CA GLU A 243 11.64 -5.94 4.22
C GLU A 243 10.76 -4.85 3.60
N VAL A 244 11.39 -3.86 2.98
CA VAL A 244 10.76 -2.90 2.08
C VAL A 244 11.34 -3.10 0.68
N LEU A 245 10.62 -3.84 -0.15
CA LEU A 245 11.04 -4.18 -1.50
C LEU A 245 10.85 -3.00 -2.46
N ASN A 246 11.91 -2.55 -3.09
CA ASN A 246 11.83 -1.53 -4.14
C ASN A 246 11.32 -2.13 -5.46
N VAL A 247 10.21 -1.59 -5.97
CA VAL A 247 9.65 -1.92 -7.28
C VAL A 247 9.50 -0.62 -8.07
N ASP A 248 10.61 -0.11 -8.62
CA ASP A 248 10.75 1.25 -9.15
C ASP A 248 11.67 1.35 -10.38
N SER A 249 11.85 0.25 -11.11
CA SER A 249 12.78 0.16 -12.24
C SER A 249 14.24 0.42 -11.89
N GLY A 250 14.61 0.29 -10.59
CA GLY A 250 15.95 0.53 -10.07
C GLY A 250 16.26 2.00 -9.77
N PHE A 251 15.26 2.88 -9.84
CA PHE A 251 15.46 4.33 -9.63
C PHE A 251 16.03 4.67 -8.25
N ASN A 252 15.67 3.93 -7.21
CA ASN A 252 16.19 4.16 -5.85
C ASN A 252 17.72 4.06 -5.76
N ALA A 253 18.36 3.25 -6.61
CA ALA A 253 19.79 2.96 -6.58
C ALA A 253 20.65 3.99 -7.32
N VAL A 254 20.05 4.92 -8.07
CA VAL A 254 20.79 5.89 -8.88
C VAL A 254 20.80 7.29 -8.26
N VAL A 255 21.84 8.04 -8.58
CA VAL A 255 21.88 9.48 -8.32
C VAL A 255 21.26 10.17 -9.53
N GLY A 256 20.05 10.72 -9.37
CA GLY A 256 19.32 11.36 -10.45
C GLY A 256 20.13 12.53 -11.07
N GLY A 257 20.03 12.66 -12.40
CA GLY A 257 20.72 13.69 -13.16
C GLY A 257 22.16 13.34 -13.57
N MET A 258 22.75 12.23 -13.07
CA MET A 258 24.12 11.84 -13.45
C MET A 258 24.22 11.34 -14.89
N ALA A 259 23.12 10.90 -15.50
CA ALA A 259 23.09 10.48 -16.91
C ALA A 259 23.47 11.63 -17.85
N ALA A 260 23.16 12.88 -17.53
CA ALA A 260 23.52 14.06 -18.32
C ALA A 260 25.02 14.42 -18.24
N ILE A 261 25.80 13.78 -17.39
CA ILE A 261 27.24 14.01 -17.22
C ILE A 261 28.08 13.00 -18.03
N ALA A 262 27.45 11.90 -18.47
CA ALA A 262 28.12 10.79 -19.17
C ALA A 262 28.11 10.94 -20.72
N GLU A 263 27.47 12.00 -21.26
CA GLU A 263 27.49 12.40 -22.66
C GLU A 263 28.50 13.55 -22.87
#